data_f43d67acbf4265f6741b252d07722d60
#
_entry.id   f43d67acbf4265f6741b252d07722d60
#
_cell.length_a   1.000
_cell.length_b   1.000
_cell.length_c   1.000
_cell.angle_alpha   90.00
_cell.angle_beta   90.00
_cell.angle_gamma   90.00
#
_symmetry.space_group_name_H-M   'P 1'
#
loop_
_entity.id
_entity.type
_entity.pdbx_description
1 polymer ?
#
loop_
_entity_poly.entity_id
_entity_poly.type
_entity_poly.pdbx_seq_one_letter_code
_entity_poly.pdbx_strand_id
1 'polypeptide(L)' 'MSEMEKALILITLRLESSSNLVEQLRAIKGIKDAALIYGPYDAYATVETPDKEGLWHTLTKIRAIYGVHSTLTCNTVR' A
#
# COMPACT_ATOMS: atom_id res chain seq x y z
N MET A 1 16.26 -17.54 11.68
CA MET A 1 15.89 -16.14 11.72
C MET A 1 14.97 -15.82 10.55
N SER A 2 13.85 -15.25 10.83
CA SER A 2 12.90 -14.95 9.79
C SER A 2 13.15 -13.56 9.22
N GLU A 3 12.93 -13.43 7.93
CA GLU A 3 13.04 -12.15 7.25
C GLU A 3 11.65 -11.63 6.99
N MET A 4 11.51 -10.32 7.14
CA MET A 4 10.25 -9.67 6.83
C MET A 4 10.14 -9.47 5.33
N GLU A 5 8.94 -9.62 4.82
CA GLU A 5 8.64 -9.23 3.45
C GLU A 5 8.39 -7.73 3.45
N LYS A 6 9.08 -7.03 2.56
CA LYS A 6 8.96 -5.58 2.44
C LYS A 6 8.63 -5.22 1.02
N ALA A 7 7.72 -4.28 0.87
CA ALA A 7 7.31 -3.84 -0.45
C ALA A 7 6.92 -2.38 -0.43
N LEU A 8 7.10 -1.74 -1.57
CA LEU A 8 6.59 -0.40 -1.82
C LEU A 8 5.41 -0.54 -2.76
N ILE A 9 4.26 -0.03 -2.34
CA ILE A 9 3.05 -0.08 -3.16
C ILE A 9 2.81 1.32 -3.71
N LEU A 10 2.79 1.43 -5.02
CA LEU A 10 2.47 2.67 -5.71
C LEU A 10 1.01 2.60 -6.13
N ILE A 11 0.27 3.67 -5.86
CA ILE A 11 -1.19 3.63 -5.94
C ILE A 11 -1.67 4.76 -6.83
N THR A 12 -2.58 4.44 -7.76
CA THR A 12 -3.31 5.48 -8.49
C THR A 12 -4.71 5.55 -7.93
N LEU A 13 -5.25 6.76 -7.89
CA LEU A 13 -6.54 7.03 -7.28
C LEU A 13 -7.54 7.51 -8.31
N ARG A 14 -8.81 7.25 -8.02
CA ARG A 14 -9.91 7.84 -8.77
C ARG A 14 -10.15 9.25 -8.23
N LEU A 15 -10.81 10.06 -9.05
CA LEU A 15 -11.15 11.42 -8.63
C LEU A 15 -12.05 11.43 -7.40
N GLU A 16 -12.85 10.38 -7.22
CA GLU A 16 -13.78 10.28 -6.10
C GLU A 16 -13.19 9.69 -4.84
N SER A 17 -11.86 9.62 -4.76
CA SER A 17 -11.25 9.03 -3.58
C SER A 17 -11.58 9.86 -2.33
N SER A 18 -11.60 9.16 -1.18
CA SER A 18 -11.90 9.78 0.08
C SER A 18 -10.79 10.71 0.53
N SER A 19 -11.15 11.81 1.19
CA SER A 19 -10.16 12.75 1.71
C SER A 19 -9.32 12.14 2.84
N ASN A 20 -9.80 11.04 3.46
CA ASN A 20 -9.04 10.40 4.53
C ASN A 20 -8.36 9.11 4.05
N LEU A 21 -8.03 9.03 2.77
CA LEU A 21 -7.43 7.85 2.19
C LEU A 21 -6.15 7.44 2.90
N VAL A 22 -5.28 8.41 3.18
CA VAL A 22 -3.99 8.10 3.81
C VAL A 22 -4.22 7.52 5.20
N GLU A 23 -5.21 8.04 5.93
CA GLU A 23 -5.55 7.50 7.23
C GLU A 23 -6.07 6.07 7.12
N GLN A 24 -6.86 5.79 6.09
CA GLN A 24 -7.34 4.43 5.87
C GLN A 24 -6.20 3.49 5.56
N LEU A 25 -5.23 3.95 4.75
CA LEU A 25 -4.05 3.13 4.46
C LEU A 25 -3.27 2.84 5.73
N ARG A 26 -3.03 3.87 6.53
CA ARG A 26 -2.22 3.69 7.74
C ARG A 26 -2.90 2.80 8.78
N ALA A 27 -4.21 2.65 8.70
CA ALA A 27 -4.94 1.80 9.62
C ALA A 27 -4.82 0.31 9.29
N ILE A 28 -4.32 -0.03 8.10
CA ILE A 28 -4.19 -1.42 7.69
C ILE A 28 -2.97 -2.03 8.35
N LYS A 29 -3.16 -3.20 8.98
CA LYS A 29 -2.05 -3.92 9.57
C LYS A 29 -1.05 -4.29 8.48
N GLY A 30 0.24 -4.02 8.74
CA GLY A 30 1.30 -4.28 7.79
C GLY A 30 1.80 -3.03 7.08
N ILE A 31 1.02 -1.97 7.08
CA ILE A 31 1.46 -0.70 6.51
C ILE A 31 2.35 0.02 7.50
N LYS A 32 3.56 0.36 7.10
CA LYS A 32 4.50 1.10 7.93
C LYS A 32 4.39 2.59 7.70
N ASP A 33 4.13 2.99 6.46
CA ASP A 33 4.02 4.40 6.12
C ASP A 33 3.17 4.53 4.87
N ALA A 34 2.52 5.67 4.73
CA ALA A 34 1.73 5.97 3.55
C ALA A 34 1.60 7.48 3.41
N ALA A 35 1.57 7.95 2.17
CA ALA A 35 1.44 9.38 1.90
C ALA A 35 0.94 9.60 0.48
N LEU A 36 0.40 10.79 0.24
CA LEU A 36 0.09 11.23 -1.11
C LEU A 36 1.37 11.74 -1.75
N ILE A 37 1.47 11.55 -3.06
CA ILE A 37 2.64 12.03 -3.81
C ILE A 37 2.17 12.66 -5.11
N TYR A 38 3.07 13.39 -5.74
CA TYR A 38 2.84 13.94 -7.07
C TYR A 38 3.65 13.15 -8.09
N GLY A 39 3.12 13.01 -9.29
CA GLY A 39 3.82 12.33 -10.37
C GLY A 39 2.93 11.31 -11.03
N PRO A 40 3.54 10.26 -11.59
CA PRO A 40 2.74 9.22 -12.28
C PRO A 40 1.81 8.45 -11.36
N TYR A 41 2.07 8.48 -10.06
CA TYR A 41 1.24 7.82 -9.06
C TYR A 41 0.73 8.86 -8.07
N ASP A 42 -0.35 8.54 -7.40
CA ASP A 42 -1.04 9.48 -6.53
C ASP A 42 -0.71 9.27 -5.06
N ALA A 43 -0.29 8.07 -4.70
CA ALA A 43 0.02 7.74 -3.31
C ALA A 43 0.99 6.57 -3.27
N TYR A 44 1.61 6.39 -2.10
CA TYR A 44 2.41 5.21 -1.86
C TYR A 44 2.11 4.67 -0.48
N ALA A 45 2.44 3.39 -0.29
CA ALA A 45 2.43 2.76 1.02
C ALA A 45 3.61 1.82 1.11
N THR A 46 4.31 1.84 2.24
CA THR A 46 5.34 0.85 2.50
C THR A 46 4.76 -0.22 3.40
N VAL A 47 5.05 -1.47 3.05
CA VAL A 47 4.46 -2.63 3.71
C VAL A 47 5.56 -3.50 4.26
N GLU A 48 5.36 -3.99 5.48
CA GLU A 48 6.26 -4.93 6.12
C GLU A 48 5.42 -6.00 6.78
N THR A 49 5.61 -7.24 6.35
CA THR A 49 4.85 -8.36 6.91
C THR A 49 5.80 -9.53 7.16
N PRO A 50 5.42 -10.46 8.06
CA PRO A 50 6.29 -11.61 8.36
C PRO A 50 6.52 -12.54 7.17
N ASP A 51 5.55 -12.61 6.24
CA ASP A 51 5.65 -13.55 5.13
C ASP A 51 4.88 -13.02 3.93
N LYS A 52 4.96 -13.76 2.83
CA LYS A 52 4.32 -13.35 1.59
C LYS A 52 2.80 -13.38 1.69
N GLU A 53 2.27 -14.29 2.48
CA GLU A 53 0.83 -14.36 2.67
C GLU A 53 0.32 -13.09 3.34
N GLY A 54 1.05 -12.61 4.34
CA GLY A 54 0.69 -11.34 4.98
C GLY A 54 0.76 -10.17 4.02
N LEU A 55 1.78 -10.16 3.15
CA LEU A 55 1.88 -9.13 2.13
C LEU A 55 0.66 -9.16 1.20
N TRP A 56 0.26 -10.35 0.78
CA TRP A 56 -0.91 -10.51 -0.09
C TRP A 56 -2.18 -10.00 0.59
N HIS A 57 -2.36 -10.33 1.87
CA HIS A 57 -3.53 -9.86 2.61
C HIS A 57 -3.55 -8.33 2.71
N THR A 58 -2.40 -7.73 2.99
CA THR A 58 -2.31 -6.27 3.08
C THR A 58 -2.65 -5.64 1.74
N LEU A 59 -2.10 -6.18 0.66
CA LEU A 59 -2.36 -5.65 -0.68
C LEU A 59 -3.84 -5.74 -1.03
N THR A 60 -4.48 -6.86 -0.68
CA THR A 60 -5.91 -7.05 -0.92
C THR A 60 -6.72 -5.98 -0.19
N LYS A 61 -6.35 -5.65 1.03
CA LYS A 61 -7.04 -4.62 1.79
C LYS A 61 -6.86 -3.24 1.18
N ILE A 62 -5.66 -2.96 0.66
CA ILE A 62 -5.42 -1.68 -0.03
C ILE A 62 -6.35 -1.58 -1.24
N ARG A 63 -6.43 -2.64 -2.03
CA ARG A 63 -7.26 -2.64 -3.23
C ARG A 63 -8.75 -2.52 -2.94
N ALA A 64 -9.17 -2.86 -1.73
CA ALA A 64 -10.56 -2.78 -1.33
C ALA A 64 -10.97 -1.38 -0.90
N ILE A 65 -10.03 -0.45 -0.73
CA ILE A 65 -10.35 0.91 -0.33
C ILE A 65 -11.03 1.63 -1.48
N TYR A 66 -12.16 2.26 -1.19
CA TYR A 66 -12.87 3.04 -2.19
C TYR A 66 -11.97 4.16 -2.71
N GLY A 67 -11.90 4.30 -4.02
CA GLY A 67 -11.07 5.33 -4.64
C GLY A 67 -9.73 4.83 -5.13
N VAL A 68 -9.30 3.65 -4.72
CA VAL A 68 -8.07 3.06 -5.27
C VAL A 68 -8.38 2.53 -6.66
N HIS A 69 -7.65 3.05 -7.66
CA HIS A 69 -7.85 2.63 -9.04
C HIS A 69 -6.95 1.46 -9.41
N SER A 70 -5.66 1.58 -9.12
CA SER A 70 -4.72 0.50 -9.41
C SER A 70 -3.55 0.57 -8.44
N THR A 71 -2.84 -0.54 -8.33
CA THR A 71 -1.66 -0.62 -7.47
C THR A 71 -0.53 -1.28 -8.25
N LEU A 72 0.69 -0.88 -7.94
CA LEU A 72 1.91 -1.50 -8.46
C LEU A 72 2.77 -1.87 -7.26
N THR A 73 3.09 -3.15 -7.15
CA THR A 73 3.88 -3.65 -6.03
C THR A 73 5.35 -3.74 -6.45
N CYS A 74 6.22 -3.10 -5.68
CA CYS A 74 7.66 -3.11 -5.92
C CYS A 74 8.32 -3.77 -4.71
N ASN A 75 8.88 -4.95 -4.92
CA ASN A 75 9.55 -5.66 -3.85
C ASN A 75 10.97 -5.17 -3.69
N THR A 76 11.47 -5.22 -2.47
CA THR A 76 12.86 -4.88 -2.21
C THR A 76 13.76 -5.96 -2.81
N VAL A 77 14.82 -5.51 -3.46
CA VAL A 77 15.83 -6.40 -4.01
C VAL A 77 17.11 -6.22 -3.19
N ARG A 78 17.71 -7.34 -2.79
CA ARG A 78 18.89 -7.30 -1.95
C ARG A 78 20.10 -7.80 -2.66
#